data_8d3b8aa3490765e6922059369a762be3
#
_entry.id   8d3b8aa3490765e6922059369a762be3
#
_cell.length_a   1.000
_cell.length_b   1.000
_cell.length_c   1.000
_cell.angle_alpha   90.00
_cell.angle_beta   90.00
_cell.angle_gamma   90.00
#
_symmetry.space_group_name_H-M   'P 1'
#
loop_
_entity.id
_entity.type
_entity.pdbx_description
1 polymer ?
#
loop_
_entity_poly.entity_id
_entity_poly.type
_entity_poly.pdbx_seq_one_letter_code
_entity_poly.pdbx_strand_id
1 'polypeptide(L)'
;MRKQYHFRKSPEGLLAWDVGNLIQLTKDLSAEWIPLSSIRELDEPYWYESGSDEPTCRSIAEHIRLINETDLAYPIIICPVGRVMDGMHRVVKALVEGKGQIQAYRLPQLPSPDFVGVNPDALPYDEVS
;
A
#
# COMPACT_ATOMS: atom_id res chain seq x y z
N MET A 1 -13.50 -6.75 -9.45
CA MET A 1 -12.63 -6.58 -8.27
C MET A 1 -12.89 -5.21 -7.67
N ARG A 2 -13.00 -5.12 -6.36
CA ARG A 2 -13.26 -3.85 -5.68
C ARG A 2 -12.04 -2.93 -5.78
N LYS A 3 -12.26 -1.64 -6.02
CA LYS A 3 -11.18 -0.64 -6.03
C LYS A 3 -10.53 -0.53 -4.67
N GLN A 4 -9.23 -0.28 -4.67
CA GLN A 4 -8.43 -0.06 -3.47
C GLN A 4 -7.78 1.32 -3.56
N TYR A 5 -7.54 1.91 -2.41
CA TYR A 5 -6.93 3.23 -2.30
C TYR A 5 -5.77 3.21 -1.32
N HIS A 6 -4.76 4.02 -1.61
CA HIS A 6 -3.71 4.36 -0.67
C HIS A 6 -4.06 5.71 -0.06
N PHE A 7 -3.96 5.84 1.25
CA PHE A 7 -4.31 7.06 1.98
C PHE A 7 -3.10 7.66 2.66
N ARG A 8 -3.02 9.00 2.67
CA ARG A 8 -2.07 9.75 3.47
C ARG A 8 -2.75 10.98 4.05
N LYS A 9 -2.40 11.31 5.30
CA LYS A 9 -2.89 12.54 5.93
C LYS A 9 -2.13 13.75 5.38
N SER A 10 -2.81 14.89 5.26
CA SER A 10 -2.22 16.15 4.84
C SER A 10 -2.94 17.34 5.50
N PRO A 11 -2.34 18.56 5.43
CA PRO A 11 -3.02 19.76 5.92
C PRO A 11 -4.34 20.06 5.21
N GLU A 12 -4.51 19.60 3.97
CA GLU A 12 -5.74 19.79 3.20
C GLU A 12 -6.75 18.67 3.44
N GLY A 13 -6.46 17.72 4.34
CA GLY A 13 -7.29 16.58 4.61
C GLY A 13 -6.67 15.28 4.13
N LEU A 14 -7.47 14.22 4.10
CA LEU A 14 -7.00 12.91 3.69
C LEU A 14 -6.78 12.86 2.18
N LEU A 15 -5.59 12.48 1.76
CA LEU A 15 -5.26 12.24 0.36
C LEU A 15 -5.54 10.78 0.03
N ALA A 16 -6.13 10.53 -1.14
CA ALA A 16 -6.41 9.18 -1.60
C ALA A 16 -5.92 8.99 -3.03
N TRP A 17 -5.18 7.91 -3.26
CA TRP A 17 -4.75 7.48 -4.59
C TRP A 17 -5.45 6.18 -4.94
N ASP A 18 -6.08 6.14 -6.10
CA ASP A 18 -6.63 4.90 -6.67
C ASP A 18 -5.46 3.99 -7.03
N VAL A 19 -5.39 2.81 -6.43
CA VAL A 19 -4.29 1.85 -6.65
C VAL A 19 -4.21 1.44 -8.11
N GLY A 20 -5.35 1.32 -8.81
CA GLY A 20 -5.34 1.03 -10.24
C GLY A 20 -4.58 2.09 -11.04
N ASN A 21 -4.72 3.37 -10.68
CA ASN A 21 -3.96 4.45 -11.31
C ASN A 21 -2.48 4.36 -10.98
N LEU A 22 -2.13 4.00 -9.74
CA LEU A 22 -0.74 3.79 -9.35
C LEU A 22 -0.10 2.67 -10.18
N ILE A 23 -0.81 1.57 -10.38
CA ILE A 23 -0.34 0.44 -11.18
C ILE A 23 -0.04 0.89 -12.62
N GLN A 24 -0.92 1.71 -13.21
CA GLN A 24 -0.71 2.23 -14.56
C GLN A 24 0.58 3.04 -14.66
N LEU A 25 0.94 3.79 -13.61
CA LEU A 25 2.17 4.59 -13.59
C LEU A 25 3.44 3.73 -13.58
N THR A 26 3.35 2.46 -13.20
CA THR A 26 4.50 1.55 -13.17
C THR A 26 4.76 0.84 -14.50
N LYS A 27 3.89 1.03 -15.48
CA LYS A 27 3.88 0.26 -16.72
C LYS A 27 5.22 0.26 -17.46
N ASP A 28 5.91 1.40 -17.47
CA ASP A 28 7.20 1.55 -18.17
C ASP A 28 8.39 1.58 -17.20
N LEU A 29 8.17 1.28 -15.91
CA LEU A 29 9.21 1.26 -14.91
C LEU A 29 9.83 -0.13 -14.80
N SER A 30 11.12 -0.17 -14.45
CA SER A 30 11.78 -1.41 -14.09
C SER A 30 11.75 -1.59 -12.59
N ALA A 31 11.47 -2.81 -12.14
CA ALA A 31 11.49 -3.13 -10.72
C ALA A 31 12.94 -3.16 -10.22
N GLU A 32 13.14 -2.71 -8.98
CA GLU A 32 14.42 -2.79 -8.31
C GLU A 32 14.29 -3.64 -7.05
N TRP A 33 15.37 -4.26 -6.61
CA TRP A 33 15.42 -4.95 -5.34
C TRP A 33 15.77 -3.94 -4.25
N ILE A 34 14.91 -3.87 -3.22
CA ILE A 34 15.18 -3.00 -2.07
C ILE A 34 15.25 -3.87 -0.80
N PRO A 35 16.10 -3.51 0.17
CA PRO A 35 16.17 -4.27 1.41
C PRO A 35 14.91 -4.03 2.25
N LEU A 36 14.40 -5.08 2.89
CA LEU A 36 13.25 -4.93 3.80
C LEU A 36 13.55 -3.96 4.93
N SER A 37 14.83 -3.88 5.35
CA SER A 37 15.25 -2.93 6.39
C SER A 37 15.05 -1.46 6.01
N SER A 38 14.86 -1.15 4.73
CA SER A 38 14.61 0.23 4.28
C SER A 38 13.13 0.60 4.37
N ILE A 39 12.24 -0.36 4.62
CA ILE A 39 10.80 -0.13 4.63
C ILE A 39 10.36 0.24 6.04
N ARG A 40 10.17 1.56 6.26
CA ARG A 40 9.83 2.10 7.58
C ARG A 40 8.46 1.67 8.06
N GLU A 41 7.53 1.37 7.16
CA GLU A 41 6.18 0.94 7.49
C GLU A 41 6.15 -0.36 8.30
N LEU A 42 7.20 -1.19 8.20
CA LEU A 42 7.28 -2.40 9.02
C LEU A 42 7.29 -2.12 10.53
N ASP A 43 7.78 -0.96 10.92
CA ASP A 43 7.88 -0.55 12.33
C ASP A 43 6.81 0.47 12.70
N GLU A 44 5.79 0.63 11.87
CA GLU A 44 4.68 1.56 12.07
C GLU A 44 3.35 0.80 12.14
N PRO A 45 2.33 1.32 12.84
CA PRO A 45 1.00 0.70 12.86
C PRO A 45 0.26 1.01 11.55
N TYR A 46 0.76 0.47 10.45
CA TYR A 46 0.34 0.83 9.09
C TYR A 46 -1.15 0.57 8.82
N TRP A 47 -1.66 -0.59 9.27
CA TRP A 47 -3.06 -0.94 9.05
C TRP A 47 -4.00 -0.42 10.13
N TYR A 48 -3.46 0.15 11.19
CA TYR A 48 -4.24 0.57 12.35
C TYR A 48 -3.91 2.00 12.72
N GLU A 49 -4.96 2.76 13.03
CA GLU A 49 -4.79 4.13 13.46
C GLU A 49 -5.11 4.22 14.96
N SER A 50 -4.22 4.87 15.72
CA SER A 50 -4.39 5.04 17.14
C SER A 50 -5.71 5.76 17.45
N GLY A 51 -6.55 5.15 18.27
CA GLY A 51 -7.82 5.74 18.72
C GLY A 51 -9.02 5.52 17.81
N SER A 52 -8.85 4.98 16.60
CA SER A 52 -9.97 4.76 15.68
C SER A 52 -10.02 3.35 15.08
N ASP A 53 -8.87 2.79 14.75
CA ASP A 53 -8.76 1.45 14.16
C ASP A 53 -7.92 0.57 15.07
N GLU A 54 -8.56 -0.03 16.06
CA GLU A 54 -7.85 -0.94 16.95
C GLU A 54 -7.77 -2.34 16.37
N PRO A 55 -6.65 -3.07 16.57
CA PRO A 55 -6.50 -4.42 16.05
C PRO A 55 -7.39 -5.41 16.81
N THR A 56 -8.47 -5.86 16.16
CA THR A 56 -9.29 -6.96 16.68
C THR A 56 -8.74 -8.27 16.15
N CYS A 57 -9.06 -9.37 16.82
CA CYS A 57 -8.65 -10.69 16.34
C CYS A 57 -9.19 -10.96 14.92
N ARG A 58 -10.41 -10.53 14.64
CA ARG A 58 -10.98 -10.66 13.29
C ARG A 58 -10.19 -9.87 12.25
N SER A 59 -9.82 -8.64 12.58
CA SER A 59 -9.01 -7.78 11.70
C SER A 59 -7.64 -8.40 11.44
N ILE A 60 -6.99 -8.90 12.48
CA ILE A 60 -5.69 -9.57 12.35
C ILE A 60 -5.82 -10.83 11.47
N ALA A 61 -6.86 -11.63 11.68
CA ALA A 61 -7.10 -12.83 10.88
C ALA A 61 -7.30 -12.48 9.41
N GLU A 62 -8.00 -11.37 9.10
CA GLU A 62 -8.20 -10.92 7.73
C GLU A 62 -6.87 -10.52 7.08
N HIS A 63 -6.01 -9.80 7.80
CA HIS A 63 -4.68 -9.46 7.29
C HIS A 63 -3.82 -10.72 7.07
N ILE A 64 -3.88 -11.69 7.97
CA ILE A 64 -3.16 -12.95 7.81
C ILE A 64 -3.61 -13.66 6.53
N ARG A 65 -4.92 -13.70 6.26
CA ARG A 65 -5.45 -14.29 5.05
C ARG A 65 -4.90 -13.59 3.80
N LEU A 66 -4.93 -12.27 3.79
CA LEU A 66 -4.42 -11.47 2.67
C LEU A 66 -2.91 -11.65 2.48
N ILE A 67 -2.15 -11.74 3.58
CA ILE A 67 -0.71 -12.01 3.53
C ILE A 67 -0.45 -13.37 2.89
N ASN A 68 -1.20 -14.38 3.27
CA ASN A 68 -1.01 -15.73 2.73
C ASN A 68 -1.39 -15.84 1.25
N GLU A 69 -2.40 -15.09 0.82
CA GLU A 69 -2.91 -15.13 -0.56
C GLU A 69 -2.11 -14.28 -1.54
N THR A 70 -1.37 -13.29 -1.05
CA THR A 70 -0.65 -12.39 -1.94
C THR A 70 0.54 -13.08 -2.62
N ASP A 71 0.96 -12.55 -3.77
CA ASP A 71 2.02 -13.14 -4.59
C ASP A 71 3.23 -12.21 -4.65
N LEU A 72 4.37 -12.69 -4.16
CA LEU A 72 5.63 -11.92 -4.16
C LEU A 72 6.20 -11.69 -5.56
N ALA A 73 5.67 -12.36 -6.60
CA ALA A 73 6.10 -12.10 -7.97
C ALA A 73 5.71 -10.70 -8.45
N TYR A 74 4.71 -10.09 -7.83
CA TYR A 74 4.31 -8.72 -8.15
C TYR A 74 5.09 -7.73 -7.29
N PRO A 75 5.88 -6.80 -7.90
CA PRO A 75 6.59 -5.79 -7.13
C PRO A 75 5.63 -4.87 -6.37
N ILE A 76 6.07 -4.37 -5.23
CA ILE A 76 5.35 -3.31 -4.52
C ILE A 76 5.56 -1.98 -5.23
N ILE A 77 4.80 -0.96 -4.85
CA ILE A 77 4.95 0.40 -5.38
C ILE A 77 5.36 1.32 -4.23
N ILE A 78 6.44 2.05 -4.43
CA ILE A 78 6.94 3.01 -3.45
C ILE A 78 7.06 4.40 -4.07
N CYS A 79 6.91 5.44 -3.24
CA CYS A 79 7.12 6.81 -3.68
C CYS A 79 8.63 7.12 -3.78
N PRO A 80 9.03 8.31 -4.30
CA PRO A 80 10.45 8.62 -4.47
C PRO A 80 11.31 8.50 -3.22
N VAL A 81 10.73 8.75 -2.04
CA VAL A 81 11.45 8.65 -0.76
C VAL A 81 11.30 7.27 -0.11
N GLY A 82 10.75 6.29 -0.82
CA GLY A 82 10.71 4.90 -0.36
C GLY A 82 9.53 4.53 0.53
N ARG A 83 8.51 5.38 0.63
CA ARG A 83 7.29 5.04 1.39
C ARG A 83 6.38 4.15 0.55
N VAL A 84 5.80 3.13 1.17
CA VAL A 84 4.94 2.16 0.47
C VAL A 84 3.63 2.83 0.06
N MET A 85 3.27 2.69 -1.21
CA MET A 85 1.98 3.14 -1.74
C MET A 85 1.06 1.98 -2.10
N ASP A 86 1.60 0.81 -2.36
CA ASP A 86 0.83 -0.42 -2.60
C ASP A 86 1.68 -1.64 -2.29
N GLY A 87 1.09 -2.64 -1.67
CA GLY A 87 1.71 -3.94 -1.47
C GLY A 87 2.21 -4.24 -0.07
N MET A 88 1.65 -3.61 0.97
CA MET A 88 2.11 -3.86 2.34
C MET A 88 1.94 -5.32 2.78
N HIS A 89 0.91 -6.02 2.29
CA HIS A 89 0.75 -7.45 2.58
C HIS A 89 1.89 -8.27 1.98
N ARG A 90 2.41 -7.88 0.80
CA ARG A 90 3.58 -8.53 0.20
C ARG A 90 4.84 -8.26 1.02
N VAL A 91 4.98 -7.05 1.54
CA VAL A 91 6.12 -6.70 2.42
C VAL A 91 6.13 -7.61 3.65
N VAL A 92 4.98 -7.75 4.32
CA VAL A 92 4.87 -8.58 5.52
C VAL A 92 5.10 -10.06 5.18
N LYS A 93 4.58 -10.53 4.05
CA LYS A 93 4.83 -11.90 3.59
C LYS A 93 6.32 -12.16 3.40
N ALA A 94 7.03 -11.24 2.75
CA ALA A 94 8.47 -11.37 2.54
C ALA A 94 9.21 -11.46 3.88
N LEU A 95 8.82 -10.65 4.86
CA LEU A 95 9.39 -10.67 6.20
C LEU A 95 9.16 -12.02 6.88
N VAL A 96 7.92 -12.51 6.86
CA VAL A 96 7.55 -13.80 7.50
C VAL A 96 8.30 -14.96 6.86
N GLU A 97 8.52 -14.91 5.54
CA GLU A 97 9.26 -15.95 4.82
C GLU A 97 10.78 -15.83 4.95
N GLY A 98 11.27 -14.85 5.68
CA GLY A 98 12.70 -14.67 5.90
C GLY A 98 13.47 -14.10 4.73
N LYS A 99 12.77 -13.40 3.80
CA LYS A 99 13.42 -12.72 2.69
C LYS A 99 14.15 -11.49 3.19
N GLY A 100 15.33 -11.20 2.60
CA GLY A 100 16.08 -9.99 2.97
C GLY A 100 15.69 -8.78 2.13
N GLN A 101 15.05 -8.99 0.99
CA GLN A 101 14.73 -7.92 0.05
C GLN A 101 13.45 -8.25 -0.72
N ILE A 102 12.90 -7.23 -1.35
CA ILE A 102 11.66 -7.32 -2.12
C ILE A 102 11.78 -6.46 -3.37
N GLN A 103 11.09 -6.86 -4.44
CA GLN A 103 11.03 -6.05 -5.66
C GLN A 103 10.06 -4.89 -5.50
N ALA A 104 10.44 -3.73 -6.00
CA ALA A 104 9.63 -2.51 -5.91
C ALA A 104 9.74 -1.69 -7.18
N TYR A 105 8.62 -1.08 -7.56
CA TYR A 105 8.61 0.02 -8.53
C TYR A 105 8.69 1.33 -7.74
N ARG A 106 9.75 2.10 -7.99
CA ARG A 106 9.87 3.43 -7.38
C ARG A 106 9.34 4.47 -8.34
N LEU A 107 8.28 5.15 -7.94
CA LEU A 107 7.74 6.24 -8.76
C LEU A 107 8.75 7.38 -8.82
N PRO A 108 8.98 7.97 -10.02
CA PRO A 108 9.96 9.06 -10.16
C PRO A 108 9.50 10.35 -9.46
N GLN A 109 8.21 10.52 -9.25
CA GLN A 109 7.64 11.63 -8.51
C GLN A 109 6.37 11.18 -7.80
N LEU A 110 6.01 11.85 -6.72
CA LEU A 110 4.74 11.58 -6.04
C LEU A 110 3.61 12.07 -6.94
N PRO A 111 2.70 11.18 -7.38
CA PRO A 111 1.61 11.61 -8.25
C PRO A 111 0.60 12.45 -7.46
N SER A 112 -0.15 13.28 -8.19
CA SER A 112 -1.27 14.00 -7.58
C SER A 112 -2.30 13.01 -7.06
N PRO A 113 -2.86 13.21 -5.85
CA PRO A 113 -3.90 12.34 -5.35
C PRO A 113 -5.17 12.44 -6.20
N ASP A 114 -5.90 11.34 -6.28
CA ASP A 114 -7.15 11.30 -7.02
C ASP A 114 -8.28 11.99 -6.25
N PHE A 115 -8.20 11.99 -4.91
CA PHE A 115 -9.19 12.64 -4.04
C PHE A 115 -8.48 13.34 -2.88
N VAL A 116 -9.02 14.47 -2.48
CA VAL A 116 -8.50 15.27 -1.35
C VAL A 116 -9.66 15.62 -0.41
N GLY A 117 -9.51 15.24 0.87
CA GLY A 117 -10.50 15.58 1.89
C GLY A 117 -11.82 14.83 1.78
N VAL A 118 -11.87 13.75 1.02
CA VAL A 118 -13.07 12.93 0.87
C VAL A 118 -13.07 11.84 1.95
N ASN A 119 -14.22 11.63 2.60
CA ASN A 119 -14.38 10.54 3.55
C ASN A 119 -14.15 9.20 2.82
N PRO A 120 -13.32 8.29 3.35
CA PRO A 120 -13.09 7.00 2.71
C PRO A 120 -14.36 6.22 2.38
N ASP A 121 -15.41 6.35 3.20
CA ASP A 121 -16.68 5.66 2.96
C ASP A 121 -17.44 6.24 1.76
N ALA A 122 -17.12 7.46 1.35
CA ALA A 122 -17.76 8.14 0.22
C ALA A 122 -17.03 7.92 -1.11
N LEU A 123 -15.88 7.24 -1.10
CA LEU A 123 -15.11 6.98 -2.32
C LEU A 123 -15.80 5.90 -3.18
N PRO A 124 -15.62 5.97 -4.52
CA PRO A 124 -16.15 4.92 -5.38
C PRO A 124 -15.31 3.65 -5.27
N TYR A 125 -15.93 2.57 -4.79
CA TYR A 125 -15.27 1.27 -4.65
C TYR A 125 -15.67 0.26 -5.71
N ASP A 126 -16.79 0.49 -6.40
CA ASP A 126 -17.23 -0.42 -7.45
C ASP A 126 -16.46 -0.13 -8.74
N GLU A 127 -16.07 -1.19 -9.44
CA GLU A 127 -15.48 -1.04 -10.76
C GLU A 127 -16.52 -0.51 -11.72
N VAL A 128 -16.13 0.54 -12.46
CA VAL A 128 -16.93 1.04 -13.58
C VAL A 128 -16.50 0.27 -14.81
N SER A 129 -17.39 -0.55 -15.30
CA SER A 129 -17.16 -1.32 -16.52
C SER A 129 -17.34 -0.44 -17.77
#